data_3faff3d906a689610373a33c1b2c28de
#
_entry.id   3faff3d906a689610373a33c1b2c28de
#
_cell.length_a   1.000
_cell.length_b   1.000
_cell.length_c   1.000
_cell.angle_alpha   90.00
_cell.angle_beta   90.00
_cell.angle_gamma   90.00
#
_symmetry.space_group_name_H-M   'P 1'
#
loop_
_entity.id
_entity.type
_entity.pdbx_description
1 polymer ?
#
loop_
_entity_poly.entity_id
_entity_poly.type
_entity_poly.pdbx_seq_one_letter_code
_entity_poly.pdbx_strand_id
1 'polypeptide(L)'
;MVEFIKLEDVSLRFDSQGDSLGTLAVKGLNLTVQQGEFVAVVGPSGCGKSTLMRLVTGLQFPTKGQVSVAGKPVTGPVPIAGMAFQNPIMLPWRKTRDNIMLPLEIVAEHRRTFRKNKTAHIKRADDLLESVGLKGYGDQFPWQLSGGMQQRASLCRALIHDPQLLMLDEPFAALDAFTREELWQIIRDLHIEKGFTTVLVTHDLREAVYLADRIFVMSAGPGRVLLERDVDIPKPRDIAVTYSPDFGDIVAELRAHISEARA
;
A
#
# COMPACT_ATOMS: atom_id res chain seq x y z
N MET A 1 -16.30 -5.76 -14.63
CA MET A 1 -15.54 -5.22 -13.47
C MET A 1 -15.36 -3.72 -13.72
N VAL A 2 -15.33 -2.88 -12.68
CA VAL A 2 -15.24 -1.42 -12.81
C VAL A 2 -13.79 -1.00 -12.60
N GLU A 3 -13.22 -0.25 -13.54
CA GLU A 3 -11.88 0.34 -13.40
C GLU A 3 -11.89 1.30 -12.21
N PHE A 4 -11.02 1.04 -11.21
CA PHE A 4 -10.94 1.85 -9.99
C PHE A 4 -9.72 2.77 -10.00
N ILE A 5 -8.56 2.26 -10.41
CA ILE A 5 -7.36 3.06 -10.68
C ILE A 5 -7.02 2.93 -12.16
N LYS A 6 -6.73 4.04 -12.82
CA LYS A 6 -6.27 4.06 -14.20
C LYS A 6 -5.14 5.05 -14.38
N LEU A 7 -4.04 4.58 -14.93
CA LEU A 7 -2.91 5.38 -15.42
C LEU A 7 -2.86 5.28 -16.94
N GLU A 8 -2.82 6.41 -17.65
CA GLU A 8 -2.78 6.49 -19.10
C GLU A 8 -1.56 7.30 -19.56
N ASP A 9 -0.58 6.64 -20.16
CA ASP A 9 0.69 7.21 -20.68
C ASP A 9 1.40 8.11 -19.65
N VAL A 10 1.39 7.69 -18.37
CA VAL A 10 1.88 8.50 -17.27
C VAL A 10 3.40 8.54 -17.24
N SER A 11 3.95 9.75 -17.25
CA SER A 11 5.37 9.99 -17.03
C SER A 11 5.57 11.05 -15.95
N LEU A 12 6.60 10.87 -15.14
CA LEU A 12 6.99 11.86 -14.11
C LEU A 12 8.49 12.11 -14.17
N ARG A 13 8.84 13.38 -14.23
CA ARG A 13 10.20 13.88 -14.13
C ARG A 13 10.33 14.74 -12.88
N PHE A 14 11.36 14.49 -12.11
CA PHE A 14 11.75 15.36 -10.99
C PHE A 14 12.74 16.40 -11.47
N ASP A 15 12.50 17.67 -11.18
CA ASP A 15 13.47 18.74 -11.41
C ASP A 15 14.66 18.55 -10.46
N SER A 16 15.88 18.55 -10.98
CA SER A 16 17.10 18.55 -10.20
C SER A 16 17.73 19.95 -10.27
N GLN A 17 18.08 20.51 -9.11
CA GLN A 17 18.84 21.77 -9.08
C GLN A 17 20.18 21.55 -9.77
N GLY A 18 20.36 22.17 -10.95
CA GLY A 18 21.62 22.17 -11.69
C GLY A 18 21.69 21.25 -12.92
N ASP A 19 20.68 20.41 -13.17
CA ASP A 19 20.59 19.62 -14.40
C ASP A 19 19.34 20.04 -15.18
N SER A 20 19.52 20.56 -16.38
CA SER A 20 18.43 21.08 -17.24
C SER A 20 17.43 20.01 -17.70
N LEU A 21 17.75 18.72 -17.51
CA LEU A 21 16.92 17.60 -17.94
C LEU A 21 16.16 16.91 -16.81
N GLY A 22 16.56 17.10 -15.52
CA GLY A 22 15.94 16.45 -14.38
C GLY A 22 15.92 14.91 -14.47
N THR A 23 15.55 14.20 -13.40
CA THR A 23 15.50 12.73 -13.37
C THR A 23 14.13 12.20 -13.76
N LEU A 24 14.06 11.38 -14.82
CA LEU A 24 12.84 10.69 -15.25
C LEU A 24 12.62 9.46 -14.35
N ALA A 25 11.64 9.54 -13.46
CA ALA A 25 11.35 8.46 -12.51
C ALA A 25 10.51 7.34 -13.11
N VAL A 26 9.47 7.71 -13.87
CA VAL A 26 8.58 6.77 -14.56
C VAL A 26 8.29 7.29 -15.96
N LYS A 27 8.08 6.36 -16.92
CA LYS A 27 7.90 6.71 -18.35
C LYS A 27 6.80 5.87 -18.98
N GLY A 28 5.74 6.52 -19.44
CA GLY A 28 4.68 5.90 -20.23
C GLY A 28 3.99 4.76 -19.48
N LEU A 29 3.75 4.93 -18.17
CA LEU A 29 3.05 3.94 -17.39
C LEU A 29 1.60 3.83 -17.84
N ASN A 30 1.18 2.61 -18.17
CA ASN A 30 -0.20 2.22 -18.37
C ASN A 30 -0.50 1.11 -17.36
N LEU A 31 -1.50 1.32 -16.52
CA LEU A 31 -1.86 0.38 -15.48
C LEU A 31 -3.33 0.61 -15.10
N THR A 32 -4.08 -0.48 -14.97
CA THR A 32 -5.47 -0.45 -14.53
C THR A 32 -5.67 -1.42 -13.38
N VAL A 33 -6.36 -0.97 -12.32
CA VAL A 33 -6.74 -1.80 -11.17
C VAL A 33 -8.26 -1.78 -11.07
N GLN A 34 -8.86 -2.95 -10.89
CA GLN A 34 -10.31 -3.09 -10.74
C GLN A 34 -10.75 -2.78 -9.30
N GLN A 35 -12.01 -2.40 -9.14
CA GLN A 35 -12.58 -2.18 -7.81
C GLN A 35 -12.55 -3.48 -7.00
N GLY A 36 -12.06 -3.40 -5.75
CA GLY A 36 -11.94 -4.56 -4.85
C GLY A 36 -10.78 -5.50 -5.18
N GLU A 37 -9.95 -5.19 -6.18
CA GLU A 37 -8.78 -5.98 -6.54
C GLU A 37 -7.62 -5.71 -5.58
N PHE A 38 -6.86 -6.75 -5.26
CA PHE A 38 -5.58 -6.64 -4.56
C PHE A 38 -4.46 -6.79 -5.58
N VAL A 39 -3.75 -5.72 -5.89
CA VAL A 39 -2.60 -5.78 -6.79
C VAL A 39 -1.28 -5.57 -6.06
N ALA A 40 -0.23 -6.25 -6.52
CA ALA A 40 1.13 -5.99 -6.06
C ALA A 40 1.97 -5.37 -7.18
N VAL A 41 2.85 -4.45 -6.80
CA VAL A 41 3.84 -3.84 -7.70
C VAL A 41 5.22 -4.20 -7.17
N VAL A 42 5.96 -4.96 -7.97
CA VAL A 42 7.30 -5.45 -7.63
C VAL A 42 8.34 -4.92 -8.62
N GLY A 43 9.60 -4.89 -8.22
CA GLY A 43 10.68 -4.46 -9.09
C GLY A 43 11.91 -3.99 -8.31
N PRO A 44 13.02 -3.65 -9.01
CA PRO A 44 14.26 -3.21 -8.39
C PRO A 44 14.08 -1.96 -7.53
N SER A 45 15.05 -1.70 -6.63
CA SER A 45 15.10 -0.42 -5.91
C SER A 45 15.27 0.73 -6.90
N GLY A 46 14.56 1.85 -6.65
CA GLY A 46 14.63 3.03 -7.52
C GLY A 46 13.83 2.94 -8.82
N CYS A 47 13.09 1.87 -9.08
CA CYS A 47 12.29 1.69 -10.31
C CYS A 47 11.01 2.54 -10.38
N GLY A 48 10.70 3.36 -9.35
CA GLY A 48 9.53 4.26 -9.36
C GLY A 48 8.29 3.73 -8.64
N LYS A 49 8.37 2.64 -7.85
CA LYS A 49 7.23 2.09 -7.09
C LYS A 49 6.60 3.12 -6.14
N SER A 50 7.39 3.75 -5.30
CA SER A 50 6.88 4.81 -4.40
C SER A 50 6.42 6.06 -5.17
N THR A 51 6.96 6.31 -6.37
CA THR A 51 6.47 7.33 -7.28
C THR A 51 5.07 7.00 -7.78
N LEU A 52 4.83 5.76 -8.20
CA LEU A 52 3.49 5.28 -8.58
C LEU A 52 2.48 5.51 -7.44
N MET A 53 2.85 5.16 -6.21
CA MET A 53 1.97 5.38 -5.05
C MET A 53 1.62 6.85 -4.86
N ARG A 54 2.62 7.75 -4.94
CA ARG A 54 2.40 9.20 -4.81
C ARG A 54 1.52 9.76 -5.92
N LEU A 55 1.64 9.25 -7.15
CA LEU A 55 0.79 9.62 -8.27
C LEU A 55 -0.66 9.20 -8.03
N VAL A 56 -0.89 7.97 -7.60
CA VAL A 56 -2.24 7.42 -7.34
C VAL A 56 -2.90 8.13 -6.13
N THR A 57 -2.14 8.48 -5.11
CA THR A 57 -2.67 9.16 -3.91
C THR A 57 -2.78 10.68 -4.07
N GLY A 58 -2.33 11.26 -5.21
CA GLY A 58 -2.36 12.70 -5.46
C GLY A 58 -1.36 13.50 -4.63
N LEU A 59 -0.32 12.86 -4.10
CA LEU A 59 0.82 13.51 -3.44
C LEU A 59 1.86 14.00 -4.45
N GLN A 60 1.78 13.54 -5.69
CA GLN A 60 2.59 13.97 -6.82
C GLN A 60 1.73 13.95 -8.08
N PHE A 61 2.02 14.83 -9.04
CA PHE A 61 1.29 14.92 -10.30
C PHE A 61 2.18 14.52 -11.48
N PRO A 62 1.63 13.85 -12.50
CA PRO A 62 2.40 13.47 -13.67
C PRO A 62 2.82 14.69 -14.48
N THR A 63 3.99 14.62 -15.14
CA THR A 63 4.42 15.60 -16.12
C THR A 63 3.79 15.35 -17.51
N LYS A 64 3.32 14.11 -17.76
CA LYS A 64 2.60 13.70 -18.95
C LYS A 64 1.63 12.58 -18.60
N GLY A 65 0.51 12.49 -19.33
CA GLY A 65 -0.52 11.49 -19.10
C GLY A 65 -1.50 11.86 -17.99
N GLN A 66 -2.34 10.91 -17.62
CA GLN A 66 -3.41 11.14 -16.64
C GLN A 66 -3.52 9.99 -15.66
N VAL A 67 -3.83 10.33 -14.40
CA VAL A 67 -4.18 9.37 -13.34
C VAL A 67 -5.61 9.62 -12.92
N SER A 68 -6.41 8.56 -12.81
CA SER A 68 -7.76 8.63 -12.26
C SER A 68 -7.96 7.56 -11.18
N VAL A 69 -8.76 7.90 -10.16
CA VAL A 69 -9.14 7.01 -9.05
C VAL A 69 -10.65 7.13 -8.82
N ALA A 70 -11.33 6.00 -8.73
CA ALA A 70 -12.79 5.91 -8.63
C ALA A 70 -13.51 6.75 -9.72
N GLY A 71 -13.00 6.68 -10.96
CA GLY A 71 -13.53 7.40 -12.12
C GLY A 71 -13.29 8.92 -12.12
N LYS A 72 -12.51 9.46 -11.18
CA LYS A 72 -12.21 10.91 -11.08
C LYS A 72 -10.73 11.16 -11.35
N PRO A 73 -10.38 12.19 -12.16
CA PRO A 73 -8.99 12.61 -12.32
C PRO A 73 -8.37 13.01 -10.98
N VAL A 74 -7.12 12.60 -10.76
CA VAL A 74 -6.35 12.95 -9.56
C VAL A 74 -5.76 14.34 -9.72
N THR A 75 -6.34 15.32 -9.03
CA THR A 75 -5.92 16.73 -9.03
C THR A 75 -5.52 17.24 -7.66
N GLY A 76 -5.49 16.39 -6.65
CA GLY A 76 -5.14 16.66 -5.26
C GLY A 76 -5.10 15.37 -4.45
N PRO A 77 -4.81 15.46 -3.14
CA PRO A 77 -4.83 14.29 -2.26
C PRO A 77 -6.18 13.55 -2.33
N VAL A 78 -6.12 12.23 -2.47
CA VAL A 78 -7.29 11.35 -2.65
C VAL A 78 -7.85 10.98 -1.27
N PRO A 79 -9.02 11.52 -0.83
CA PRO A 79 -9.50 11.38 0.55
C PRO A 79 -9.96 9.96 0.91
N ILE A 80 -10.28 9.15 -0.10
CA ILE A 80 -10.72 7.76 0.05
C ILE A 80 -9.54 6.77 0.16
N ALA A 81 -8.30 7.28 0.11
CA ALA A 81 -7.09 6.48 0.21
C ALA A 81 -6.56 6.44 1.65
N GLY A 82 -6.32 5.24 2.17
CA GLY A 82 -5.50 4.99 3.33
C GLY A 82 -4.09 4.61 2.89
N MET A 83 -3.05 5.10 3.59
CA MET A 83 -1.67 4.83 3.22
C MET A 83 -0.85 4.40 4.42
N ALA A 84 -0.19 3.23 4.30
CA ALA A 84 0.84 2.78 5.22
C ALA A 84 2.20 2.88 4.53
N PHE A 85 3.13 3.62 5.13
CA PHE A 85 4.47 3.87 4.61
C PHE A 85 5.46 2.84 5.11
N GLN A 86 6.57 2.67 4.41
CA GLN A 86 7.69 1.81 4.78
C GLN A 86 8.20 2.14 6.19
N ASN A 87 8.37 3.42 6.50
CA ASN A 87 8.65 3.89 7.85
C ASN A 87 7.33 4.34 8.50
N PRO A 88 6.96 3.79 9.67
CA PRO A 88 5.78 4.22 10.38
C PRO A 88 5.98 5.63 10.92
N ILE A 89 5.56 6.65 10.17
CA ILE A 89 5.69 8.05 10.57
C ILE A 89 4.59 8.35 11.60
N MET A 90 4.87 8.03 12.87
CA MET A 90 3.98 8.33 13.99
C MET A 90 4.37 9.70 14.59
N LEU A 91 3.38 10.49 15.01
CA LEU A 91 3.63 11.76 15.73
C LEU A 91 4.12 11.43 17.14
N PRO A 92 5.37 11.74 17.50
CA PRO A 92 5.95 11.26 18.76
C PRO A 92 5.29 11.87 20.00
N TRP A 93 4.66 13.03 19.89
CA TRP A 93 3.96 13.71 21.00
C TRP A 93 2.50 13.26 21.18
N ARG A 94 1.99 12.34 20.35
CA ARG A 94 0.65 11.76 20.46
C ARG A 94 0.75 10.30 20.89
N LYS A 95 -0.21 9.85 21.68
CA LYS A 95 -0.39 8.43 22.00
C LYS A 95 -0.70 7.63 20.75
N THR A 96 -0.50 6.32 20.77
CA THR A 96 -0.75 5.42 19.63
C THR A 96 -2.18 5.51 19.12
N ARG A 97 -3.17 5.50 20.03
CA ARG A 97 -4.59 5.67 19.67
C ARG A 97 -4.85 7.01 18.96
N ASP A 98 -4.29 8.11 19.45
CA ASP A 98 -4.46 9.42 18.85
C ASP A 98 -3.77 9.54 17.48
N ASN A 99 -2.65 8.83 17.29
CA ASN A 99 -2.01 8.68 15.99
C ASN A 99 -2.90 7.93 15.00
N ILE A 100 -3.54 6.83 15.44
CA ILE A 100 -4.46 6.05 14.61
C ILE A 100 -5.67 6.90 14.21
N MET A 101 -6.23 7.69 15.12
CA MET A 101 -7.39 8.53 14.85
C MET A 101 -7.09 9.77 13.99
N LEU A 102 -5.82 10.10 13.73
CA LEU A 102 -5.43 11.31 13.01
C LEU A 102 -6.15 11.52 11.65
N PRO A 103 -6.36 10.51 10.78
CA PRO A 103 -7.12 10.69 9.55
C PRO A 103 -8.53 11.21 9.78
N LEU A 104 -9.20 10.81 10.86
CA LEU A 104 -10.55 11.26 11.20
C LEU A 104 -10.59 12.75 11.61
N GLU A 105 -9.47 13.32 12.05
CA GLU A 105 -9.34 14.75 12.35
C GLU A 105 -9.10 15.60 11.09
N ILE A 106 -8.56 14.99 10.02
CA ILE A 106 -8.08 15.69 8.82
C ILE A 106 -9.09 15.57 7.67
N VAL A 107 -9.57 14.35 7.39
CA VAL A 107 -10.49 14.09 6.27
C VAL A 107 -11.81 14.83 6.50
N ALA A 108 -12.19 15.68 5.55
CA ALA A 108 -13.29 16.65 5.71
C ALA A 108 -14.62 16.01 6.12
N GLU A 109 -14.91 14.83 5.63
CA GLU A 109 -16.14 14.06 5.95
C GLU A 109 -16.21 13.70 7.44
N HIS A 110 -15.10 13.20 8.02
CA HIS A 110 -15.03 12.79 9.41
C HIS A 110 -14.78 13.96 10.37
N ARG A 111 -13.99 14.95 9.96
CA ARG A 111 -13.59 16.11 10.80
C ARG A 111 -14.77 16.85 11.39
N ARG A 112 -15.85 17.02 10.61
CA ARG A 112 -17.04 17.77 11.05
C ARG A 112 -17.75 17.12 12.24
N THR A 113 -17.70 15.78 12.32
CA THR A 113 -18.39 14.99 13.35
C THR A 113 -17.43 14.39 14.37
N PHE A 114 -16.12 14.60 14.24
CA PHE A 114 -15.09 13.95 15.05
C PHE A 114 -15.32 14.09 16.55
N ARG A 115 -15.56 15.34 17.02
CA ARG A 115 -15.78 15.60 18.46
C ARG A 115 -17.05 14.92 18.98
N LYS A 116 -18.12 14.91 18.20
CA LYS A 116 -19.39 14.29 18.58
C LYS A 116 -19.28 12.77 18.67
N ASN A 117 -18.48 12.17 17.79
CA ASN A 117 -18.34 10.72 17.68
C ASN A 117 -17.06 10.18 18.35
N LYS A 118 -16.38 10.98 19.21
CA LYS A 118 -15.07 10.66 19.76
C LYS A 118 -15.02 9.30 20.46
N THR A 119 -16.04 8.95 21.24
CA THR A 119 -16.11 7.65 21.94
C THR A 119 -16.17 6.47 20.97
N ALA A 120 -16.95 6.60 19.89
CA ALA A 120 -17.02 5.57 18.85
C ALA A 120 -15.69 5.43 18.08
N HIS A 121 -14.99 6.56 17.82
CA HIS A 121 -13.68 6.54 17.18
C HIS A 121 -12.60 5.90 18.07
N ILE A 122 -12.63 6.15 19.38
CA ILE A 122 -11.73 5.51 20.34
C ILE A 122 -11.96 3.99 20.31
N LYS A 123 -13.23 3.55 20.43
CA LYS A 123 -13.56 2.13 20.38
C LYS A 123 -13.05 1.49 19.09
N ARG A 124 -13.30 2.12 17.95
CA ARG A 124 -12.85 1.63 16.65
C ARG A 124 -11.31 1.54 16.56
N ALA A 125 -10.58 2.53 17.09
CA ALA A 125 -9.12 2.49 17.13
C ALA A 125 -8.62 1.33 18.00
N ASP A 126 -9.28 1.06 19.14
CA ASP A 126 -8.95 -0.06 20.02
C ASP A 126 -9.29 -1.42 19.39
N ASP A 127 -10.43 -1.53 18.68
CA ASP A 127 -10.81 -2.73 17.92
C ASP A 127 -9.77 -3.04 16.81
N LEU A 128 -9.29 -2.01 16.08
CA LEU A 128 -8.22 -2.16 15.11
C LEU A 128 -6.88 -2.56 15.75
N LEU A 129 -6.52 -1.96 16.89
CA LEU A 129 -5.31 -2.37 17.62
C LEU A 129 -5.39 -3.83 18.06
N GLU A 130 -6.55 -4.28 18.53
CA GLU A 130 -6.75 -5.68 18.92
C GLU A 130 -6.61 -6.62 17.72
N SER A 131 -7.14 -6.27 16.55
CA SER A 131 -7.06 -7.09 15.33
C SER A 131 -5.61 -7.31 14.83
N VAL A 132 -4.69 -6.39 15.15
CA VAL A 132 -3.27 -6.52 14.80
C VAL A 132 -2.38 -6.97 15.97
N GLY A 133 -2.99 -7.51 17.06
CA GLY A 133 -2.27 -8.01 18.22
C GLY A 133 -1.67 -6.93 19.12
N LEU A 134 -2.21 -5.69 19.09
CA LEU A 134 -1.77 -4.55 19.90
C LEU A 134 -2.82 -4.14 20.96
N LYS A 135 -3.60 -5.09 21.46
CA LYS A 135 -4.56 -4.83 22.55
C LYS A 135 -3.87 -4.20 23.76
N GLY A 136 -4.41 -3.09 24.25
CA GLY A 136 -3.89 -2.37 25.42
C GLY A 136 -2.75 -1.38 25.13
N TYR A 137 -2.22 -1.31 23.93
CA TYR A 137 -1.14 -0.38 23.56
C TYR A 137 -1.61 1.01 23.11
N GLY A 138 -2.91 1.27 23.10
CA GLY A 138 -3.49 2.53 22.64
C GLY A 138 -3.00 3.76 23.41
N ASP A 139 -2.71 3.61 24.71
CA ASP A 139 -2.26 4.70 25.58
C ASP A 139 -0.73 4.88 25.62
N GLN A 140 0.04 4.00 24.96
CA GLN A 140 1.49 4.12 24.84
C GLN A 140 1.88 5.15 23.79
N PHE A 141 3.05 5.76 23.96
CA PHE A 141 3.64 6.64 22.94
C PHE A 141 4.44 5.83 21.91
N PRO A 142 4.68 6.35 20.69
CA PRO A 142 5.42 5.63 19.66
C PRO A 142 6.79 5.09 20.10
N TRP A 143 7.55 5.83 20.87
CA TRP A 143 8.87 5.39 21.37
C TRP A 143 8.81 4.23 22.37
N GLN A 144 7.65 3.91 22.90
CA GLN A 144 7.43 2.77 23.79
C GLN A 144 7.09 1.49 23.01
N LEU A 145 6.90 1.59 21.70
CA LEU A 145 6.58 0.50 20.79
C LEU A 145 7.83 0.04 20.05
N SER A 146 7.97 -1.27 19.82
CA SER A 146 8.96 -1.78 18.88
C SER A 146 8.66 -1.31 17.44
N GLY A 147 9.65 -1.40 16.54
CA GLY A 147 9.45 -1.03 15.12
C GLY A 147 8.30 -1.79 14.46
N GLY A 148 8.18 -3.09 14.71
CA GLY A 148 7.07 -3.91 14.21
C GLY A 148 5.71 -3.51 14.80
N MET A 149 5.65 -3.14 16.09
CA MET A 149 4.43 -2.63 16.71
C MET A 149 4.01 -1.29 16.11
N GLN A 150 4.97 -0.39 15.84
CA GLN A 150 4.70 0.89 15.16
C GLN A 150 4.17 0.66 13.74
N GLN A 151 4.71 -0.34 13.02
CA GLN A 151 4.26 -0.70 11.68
C GLN A 151 2.80 -1.19 11.70
N ARG A 152 2.45 -2.09 12.64
CA ARG A 152 1.06 -2.55 12.84
C ARG A 152 0.12 -1.38 13.20
N ALA A 153 0.53 -0.46 14.08
CA ALA A 153 -0.24 0.72 14.41
C ALA A 153 -0.40 1.69 13.21
N SER A 154 0.62 1.82 12.36
CA SER A 154 0.55 2.59 11.11
C SER A 154 -0.48 2.00 10.13
N LEU A 155 -0.60 0.68 10.06
CA LEU A 155 -1.64 0.01 9.30
C LEU A 155 -3.04 0.34 9.85
N CYS A 156 -3.24 0.29 11.19
CA CYS A 156 -4.50 0.70 11.81
C CYS A 156 -4.87 2.14 11.45
N ARG A 157 -3.87 3.05 11.42
CA ARG A 157 -4.08 4.43 11.00
C ARG A 157 -4.54 4.54 9.54
N ALA A 158 -4.00 3.71 8.65
CA ALA A 158 -4.42 3.69 7.25
C ALA A 158 -5.85 3.19 7.07
N LEU A 159 -6.37 2.38 8.00
CA LEU A 159 -7.68 1.74 7.93
C LEU A 159 -8.80 2.46 8.71
N ILE A 160 -8.46 3.37 9.64
CA ILE A 160 -9.40 3.94 10.60
C ILE A 160 -10.59 4.69 9.97
N HIS A 161 -10.42 5.26 8.78
CA HIS A 161 -11.42 6.07 8.09
C HIS A 161 -12.20 5.32 7.01
N ASP A 162 -12.19 3.96 7.01
CA ASP A 162 -12.80 3.08 6.01
C ASP A 162 -12.42 3.45 4.57
N PRO A 163 -11.12 3.35 4.22
CA PRO A 163 -10.68 3.72 2.88
C PRO A 163 -11.28 2.78 1.83
N GLN A 164 -11.60 3.33 0.64
CA GLN A 164 -11.93 2.51 -0.53
C GLN A 164 -10.67 2.03 -1.27
N LEU A 165 -9.55 2.70 -1.02
CA LEU A 165 -8.22 2.40 -1.56
C LEU A 165 -7.21 2.27 -0.43
N LEU A 166 -6.54 1.13 -0.33
CA LEU A 166 -5.44 0.92 0.60
C LEU A 166 -4.11 0.86 -0.15
N MET A 167 -3.19 1.77 0.18
CA MET A 167 -1.86 1.85 -0.41
C MET A 167 -0.82 1.40 0.62
N LEU A 168 -0.05 0.37 0.31
CA LEU A 168 0.91 -0.27 1.21
C LEU A 168 2.32 -0.17 0.61
N ASP A 169 3.19 0.67 1.19
CA ASP A 169 4.58 0.86 0.75
C ASP A 169 5.53 0.05 1.65
N GLU A 170 5.94 -1.13 1.19
CA GLU A 170 6.82 -2.07 1.91
C GLU A 170 6.42 -2.28 3.39
N PRO A 171 5.14 -2.55 3.69
CA PRO A 171 4.60 -2.47 5.05
C PRO A 171 5.14 -3.56 5.98
N PHE A 172 5.81 -4.58 5.45
CA PHE A 172 6.30 -5.73 6.19
C PHE A 172 7.83 -5.80 6.30
N ALA A 173 8.55 -4.85 5.69
CA ALA A 173 10.02 -4.91 5.56
C ALA A 173 10.77 -4.94 6.91
N ALA A 174 10.22 -4.32 7.96
CA ALA A 174 10.82 -4.24 9.28
C ALA A 174 10.40 -5.38 10.24
N LEU A 175 9.66 -6.40 9.75
CA LEU A 175 9.11 -7.47 10.57
C LEU A 175 9.95 -8.75 10.47
N ASP A 176 9.99 -9.51 11.58
CA ASP A 176 10.47 -10.89 11.56
C ASP A 176 9.50 -11.78 10.76
N ALA A 177 9.95 -12.99 10.39
CA ALA A 177 9.21 -13.87 9.49
C ALA A 177 7.83 -14.27 10.03
N PHE A 178 7.71 -14.61 11.33
CA PHE A 178 6.44 -15.04 11.92
C PHE A 178 5.45 -13.90 12.01
N THR A 179 5.87 -12.76 12.53
CA THR A 179 5.06 -11.54 12.62
C THR A 179 4.60 -11.07 11.24
N ARG A 180 5.43 -11.24 10.21
CA ARG A 180 5.11 -10.90 8.83
C ARG A 180 3.98 -11.80 8.29
N GLU A 181 4.09 -13.10 8.45
CA GLU A 181 3.08 -14.07 8.03
C GLU A 181 1.74 -13.88 8.76
N GLU A 182 1.76 -13.58 10.06
CA GLU A 182 0.55 -13.20 10.82
C GLU A 182 -0.11 -11.96 10.20
N LEU A 183 0.68 -10.93 9.87
CA LEU A 183 0.14 -9.68 9.33
C LEU A 183 -0.38 -9.85 7.89
N TRP A 184 0.21 -10.75 7.08
CA TRP A 184 -0.34 -11.10 5.77
C TRP A 184 -1.74 -11.69 5.91
N GLN A 185 -1.95 -12.60 6.86
CA GLN A 185 -3.26 -13.19 7.11
C GLN A 185 -4.27 -12.14 7.56
N ILE A 186 -3.88 -11.24 8.48
CA ILE A 186 -4.74 -10.15 8.94
C ILE A 186 -5.16 -9.25 7.77
N ILE A 187 -4.22 -8.84 6.90
CA ILE A 187 -4.52 -7.99 5.75
C ILE A 187 -5.39 -8.71 4.73
N ARG A 188 -5.12 -10.00 4.44
CA ARG A 188 -5.96 -10.84 3.60
C ARG A 188 -7.40 -10.86 4.10
N ASP A 189 -7.59 -11.14 5.39
CA ASP A 189 -8.91 -11.28 5.99
C ASP A 189 -9.65 -9.95 6.01
N LEU A 190 -8.98 -8.85 6.34
CA LEU A 190 -9.53 -7.50 6.26
C LEU A 190 -9.91 -7.11 4.82
N HIS A 191 -9.10 -7.48 3.84
CA HIS A 191 -9.41 -7.22 2.44
C HIS A 191 -10.66 -7.99 1.99
N ILE A 192 -10.77 -9.26 2.36
CA ILE A 192 -11.96 -10.08 2.06
C ILE A 192 -13.21 -9.52 2.75
N GLU A 193 -13.10 -9.15 4.02
CA GLU A 193 -14.22 -8.62 4.81
C GLU A 193 -14.72 -7.26 4.28
N LYS A 194 -13.78 -6.36 3.97
CA LYS A 194 -14.12 -4.96 3.69
C LYS A 194 -14.21 -4.61 2.20
N GLY A 195 -13.60 -5.41 1.33
CA GLY A 195 -13.67 -5.24 -0.12
C GLY A 195 -13.01 -3.96 -0.67
N PHE A 196 -12.07 -3.36 0.07
CA PHE A 196 -11.32 -2.21 -0.44
C PHE A 196 -10.35 -2.63 -1.56
N THR A 197 -10.08 -1.73 -2.50
CA THR A 197 -9.03 -1.92 -3.50
C THR A 197 -7.66 -1.75 -2.84
N THR A 198 -6.69 -2.62 -3.14
CA THR A 198 -5.36 -2.56 -2.52
C THR A 198 -4.26 -2.50 -3.55
N VAL A 199 -3.28 -1.62 -3.33
CA VAL A 199 -2.01 -1.61 -4.05
C VAL A 199 -0.88 -1.82 -3.05
N LEU A 200 -0.21 -2.96 -3.15
CA LEU A 200 0.97 -3.31 -2.36
C LEU A 200 2.23 -3.04 -3.19
N VAL A 201 3.11 -2.20 -2.69
CA VAL A 201 4.47 -2.07 -3.20
C VAL A 201 5.39 -2.89 -2.31
N THR A 202 6.12 -3.83 -2.89
CA THR A 202 7.06 -4.67 -2.17
C THR A 202 8.23 -5.13 -3.04
N HIS A 203 9.32 -5.50 -2.42
CA HIS A 203 10.42 -6.23 -3.05
C HIS A 203 10.40 -7.72 -2.71
N ASP A 204 9.51 -8.16 -1.82
CA ASP A 204 9.32 -9.56 -1.47
C ASP A 204 8.25 -10.20 -2.37
N LEU A 205 8.70 -11.13 -3.22
CA LEU A 205 7.83 -11.83 -4.17
C LEU A 205 6.85 -12.77 -3.49
N ARG A 206 7.19 -13.30 -2.31
CA ARG A 206 6.28 -14.17 -1.55
C ARG A 206 5.08 -13.38 -1.02
N GLU A 207 5.30 -12.14 -0.55
CA GLU A 207 4.22 -11.22 -0.17
C GLU A 207 3.28 -10.95 -1.34
N ALA A 208 3.87 -10.63 -2.50
CA ALA A 208 3.12 -10.34 -3.71
C ALA A 208 2.25 -11.53 -4.14
N VAL A 209 2.83 -12.73 -4.23
CA VAL A 209 2.10 -13.94 -4.65
C VAL A 209 1.06 -14.37 -3.60
N TYR A 210 1.34 -14.20 -2.30
CA TYR A 210 0.40 -14.58 -1.26
C TYR A 210 -0.86 -13.70 -1.23
N LEU A 211 -0.70 -12.38 -1.39
CA LEU A 211 -1.77 -11.40 -1.18
C LEU A 211 -2.49 -11.00 -2.46
N ALA A 212 -1.78 -10.83 -3.57
CA ALA A 212 -2.32 -10.19 -4.75
C ALA A 212 -3.16 -11.12 -5.64
N ASP A 213 -4.13 -10.53 -6.33
CA ASP A 213 -4.84 -11.14 -7.46
C ASP A 213 -3.97 -11.04 -8.71
N ARG A 214 -3.25 -9.92 -8.86
CA ARG A 214 -2.42 -9.62 -10.02
C ARG A 214 -1.15 -8.88 -9.58
N ILE A 215 -0.05 -9.15 -10.27
CA ILE A 215 1.28 -8.61 -9.97
C ILE A 215 1.80 -7.85 -11.19
N PHE A 216 2.23 -6.60 -10.96
CA PHE A 216 2.92 -5.80 -11.94
C PHE A 216 4.42 -5.79 -11.66
N VAL A 217 5.22 -6.20 -12.62
CA VAL A 217 6.69 -6.13 -12.55
C VAL A 217 7.15 -4.85 -13.23
N MET A 218 7.91 -4.02 -12.51
CA MET A 218 8.48 -2.77 -13.04
C MET A 218 9.93 -2.94 -13.46
N SER A 219 10.31 -2.26 -14.56
CA SER A 219 11.70 -2.16 -15.02
C SER A 219 12.57 -1.37 -14.07
N ALA A 220 13.90 -1.49 -14.17
CA ALA A 220 14.81 -0.48 -13.63
C ALA A 220 14.51 0.92 -14.23
N GLY A 221 15.01 1.99 -13.58
CA GLY A 221 14.70 3.37 -13.96
C GLY A 221 15.08 3.75 -15.40
N PRO A 222 14.22 4.51 -16.09
CA PRO A 222 12.90 4.98 -15.69
C PRO A 222 11.87 3.85 -15.67
N GLY A 223 11.06 3.82 -14.59
CA GLY A 223 10.10 2.75 -14.35
C GLY A 223 9.04 2.61 -15.45
N ARG A 224 8.84 1.37 -15.91
CA ARG A 224 7.78 0.95 -16.84
C ARG A 224 7.22 -0.37 -16.37
N VAL A 225 5.99 -0.68 -16.71
CA VAL A 225 5.44 -2.03 -16.52
C VAL A 225 6.05 -2.95 -17.57
N LEU A 226 6.72 -4.02 -17.14
CA LEU A 226 7.33 -5.04 -18.00
C LEU A 226 6.43 -6.25 -18.15
N LEU A 227 5.79 -6.65 -17.04
CA LEU A 227 4.94 -7.83 -16.97
C LEU A 227 3.73 -7.51 -16.10
N GLU A 228 2.61 -8.01 -16.53
CA GLU A 228 1.37 -8.14 -15.76
C GLU A 228 1.05 -9.63 -15.65
N ARG A 229 0.93 -10.12 -14.41
CA ARG A 229 0.76 -11.55 -14.12
C ARG A 229 -0.38 -11.77 -13.14
N ASP A 230 -1.41 -12.47 -13.56
CA ASP A 230 -2.48 -12.95 -12.69
C ASP A 230 -1.97 -14.06 -11.77
N VAL A 231 -2.44 -14.11 -10.54
CA VAL A 231 -2.08 -15.15 -9.57
C VAL A 231 -3.20 -16.18 -9.50
N ASP A 232 -3.03 -17.28 -10.23
CA ASP A 232 -4.03 -18.34 -10.43
C ASP A 232 -4.18 -19.30 -9.21
N ILE A 233 -3.80 -18.84 -8.02
CA ILE A 233 -3.96 -19.57 -6.76
C ILE A 233 -5.27 -19.15 -6.10
N PRO A 234 -6.20 -20.08 -5.82
CA PRO A 234 -7.51 -19.75 -5.22
C PRO A 234 -7.41 -18.99 -3.89
N LYS A 235 -8.31 -18.04 -3.66
CA LYS A 235 -8.49 -17.34 -2.38
C LYS A 235 -9.67 -17.96 -1.58
N PRO A 236 -9.66 -17.91 -0.24
CA PRO A 236 -8.58 -17.36 0.62
C PRO A 236 -7.35 -18.28 0.65
N ARG A 237 -6.17 -17.72 0.47
CA ARG A 237 -4.91 -18.47 0.54
C ARG A 237 -4.54 -18.73 1.99
N ASP A 238 -4.39 -19.99 2.39
CA ASP A 238 -3.79 -20.35 3.67
C ASP A 238 -2.27 -20.16 3.61
N ILE A 239 -1.61 -19.95 4.76
CA ILE A 239 -0.15 -19.77 4.80
C ILE A 239 0.59 -21.01 4.26
N ALA A 240 0.00 -22.21 4.40
CA ALA A 240 0.56 -23.44 3.88
C ALA A 240 0.73 -23.45 2.35
N VAL A 241 -0.03 -22.62 1.61
CA VAL A 241 0.11 -22.51 0.15
C VAL A 241 1.49 -22.00 -0.26
N THR A 242 2.16 -21.24 0.60
CA THR A 242 3.52 -20.70 0.35
C THR A 242 4.57 -21.80 0.20
N TYR A 243 4.24 -23.04 0.55
CA TYR A 243 5.11 -24.22 0.41
C TYR A 243 4.71 -25.12 -0.78
N SER A 244 3.67 -24.74 -1.54
CA SER A 244 3.24 -25.49 -2.72
C SER A 244 4.17 -25.27 -3.93
N PRO A 245 4.30 -26.27 -4.84
CA PRO A 245 5.06 -26.09 -6.08
C PRO A 245 4.56 -24.92 -6.91
N ASP A 246 3.24 -24.80 -7.13
CA ASP A 246 2.64 -23.75 -7.95
C ASP A 246 3.00 -22.35 -7.44
N PHE A 247 3.03 -22.16 -6.12
CA PHE A 247 3.49 -20.92 -5.50
C PHE A 247 4.97 -20.64 -5.79
N GLY A 248 5.80 -21.69 -5.66
CA GLY A 248 7.24 -21.62 -5.94
C GLY A 248 7.52 -21.26 -7.40
N ASP A 249 6.76 -21.83 -8.33
CA ASP A 249 6.91 -21.60 -9.77
C ASP A 249 6.59 -20.14 -10.13
N ILE A 250 5.51 -19.56 -9.59
CA ILE A 250 5.17 -18.14 -9.81
C ILE A 250 6.28 -17.24 -9.24
N VAL A 251 6.79 -17.51 -8.04
CA VAL A 251 7.90 -16.74 -7.44
C VAL A 251 9.15 -16.82 -8.32
N ALA A 252 9.48 -18.00 -8.86
CA ALA A 252 10.63 -18.20 -9.74
C ALA A 252 10.47 -17.43 -11.07
N GLU A 253 9.29 -17.49 -11.69
CA GLU A 253 8.93 -16.73 -12.90
C GLU A 253 9.14 -15.23 -12.70
N LEU A 254 8.55 -14.66 -11.65
CA LEU A 254 8.70 -13.23 -11.31
C LEU A 254 10.14 -12.84 -11.08
N ARG A 255 10.92 -13.70 -10.40
CA ARG A 255 12.34 -13.47 -10.13
C ARG A 255 13.18 -13.43 -11.41
N ALA A 256 12.89 -14.30 -12.37
CA ALA A 256 13.56 -14.31 -13.67
C ALA A 256 13.33 -12.99 -14.39
N HIS A 257 12.11 -12.52 -14.52
CA HIS A 257 11.78 -11.24 -15.15
C HIS A 257 12.42 -10.02 -14.47
N ILE A 258 12.49 -10.00 -13.12
CA ILE A 258 13.17 -8.92 -12.41
C ILE A 258 14.69 -8.97 -12.64
N SER A 259 15.26 -10.15 -12.79
CA SER A 259 16.70 -10.30 -13.06
C SER A 259 17.06 -9.81 -14.46
N GLU A 260 16.25 -10.14 -15.46
CA GLU A 260 16.38 -9.63 -16.85
C GLU A 260 16.21 -8.11 -16.90
N ALA A 261 15.31 -7.55 -16.10
CA ALA A 261 15.08 -6.11 -16.02
C ALA A 261 16.25 -5.31 -15.40
N ARG A 262 17.19 -5.99 -14.74
CA ARG A 262 18.39 -5.38 -14.16
C ARG A 262 19.60 -5.41 -15.11
N ALA A 263 19.60 -6.31 -16.09
CA ALA A 263 20.63 -6.43 -17.10
C ALA A 263 20.49 -5.38 -18.20
#